data_10b68bb4ede9e535b361b1cea7e0b137
#
_entry.id   10b68bb4ede9e535b361b1cea7e0b137
#
_cell.length_a   1.000
_cell.length_b   1.000
_cell.length_c   1.000
_cell.angle_alpha   90.00
_cell.angle_beta   90.00
_cell.angle_gamma   90.00
#
_symmetry.space_group_name_H-M   'P 1'
#
loop_
_entity.id
_entity.type
_entity.pdbx_description
1 polymer ?
#
loop_
_entity_poly.entity_id
_entity_poly.type
_entity_poly.pdbx_seq_one_letter_code
_entity_poly.pdbx_strand_id
1 'polypeptide(L)'
;MTAELDINPDLWFFDCHFNEDAVMPGCLGVDAMWQLVGFYLGWLGGSGRGRALGAGQIKFKGQVLPQNKKITYNVSLSRIVARKLYMGIADATMEVDGKLIYDATNLKVGLFTDTSSF
;
A
#
# COMPACT_ATOMS: atom_id res chain seq x y z
N MET A 1 -7.04 -9.49 3.61
CA MET A 1 -6.30 -9.63 2.34
C MET A 1 -4.80 -9.63 2.61
N THR A 2 -4.08 -10.51 1.97
CA THR A 2 -2.63 -10.62 2.10
C THR A 2 -1.99 -10.59 0.72
N ALA A 3 -0.91 -9.85 0.58
CA ALA A 3 -0.11 -9.79 -0.64
C ALA A 3 1.37 -9.89 -0.32
N GLU A 4 2.14 -10.42 -1.24
CA GLU A 4 3.58 -10.60 -1.07
C GLU A 4 4.35 -10.02 -2.25
N LEU A 5 5.56 -9.55 -1.98
CA LEU A 5 6.51 -9.08 -2.98
C LEU A 5 7.87 -9.67 -2.67
N ASP A 6 8.44 -10.39 -3.64
CA ASP A 6 9.82 -10.85 -3.55
C ASP A 6 10.77 -9.69 -3.81
N ILE A 7 11.77 -9.56 -2.95
CA ILE A 7 12.76 -8.48 -3.06
C ILE A 7 13.91 -8.97 -3.92
N ASN A 8 14.28 -8.15 -4.90
CA ASN A 8 15.44 -8.35 -5.76
C ASN A 8 16.36 -7.14 -5.57
N PRO A 9 17.68 -7.34 -5.34
CA PRO A 9 18.61 -6.22 -5.19
C PRO A 9 18.67 -5.30 -6.42
N ASP A 10 18.23 -5.79 -7.58
CA ASP A 10 18.20 -5.02 -8.83
C ASP A 10 16.93 -4.19 -9.01
N LEU A 11 16.02 -4.18 -8.03
CA LEU A 11 14.85 -3.30 -8.10
C LEU A 11 15.28 -1.84 -8.22
N TRP A 12 14.61 -1.11 -9.12
CA TRP A 12 15.02 0.21 -9.59
C TRP A 12 15.26 1.23 -8.46
N PHE A 13 14.45 1.17 -7.40
CA PHE A 13 14.55 2.17 -6.32
C PHE A 13 15.82 2.02 -5.48
N PHE A 14 16.45 0.85 -5.44
CA PHE A 14 17.70 0.67 -4.71
C PHE A 14 18.88 1.41 -5.34
N ASP A 15 18.85 1.65 -6.66
CA ASP A 15 19.86 2.44 -7.34
C ASP A 15 19.74 3.95 -7.08
N CYS A 16 18.53 4.40 -6.75
CA CYS A 16 18.21 5.81 -6.62
C CYS A 16 18.13 6.29 -5.16
N HIS A 17 17.75 5.42 -4.25
CA HIS A 17 17.35 5.80 -2.90
C HIS A 17 18.03 4.89 -1.87
N PHE A 18 19.15 5.31 -1.33
CA PHE A 18 19.96 6.46 -1.68
C PHE A 18 21.31 6.01 -2.25
N ASN A 19 22.11 6.94 -2.81
CA ASN A 19 23.45 6.61 -3.29
C ASN A 19 24.32 6.06 -2.14
N GLU A 20 24.87 4.86 -2.29
CA GLU A 20 25.67 4.12 -1.28
C GLU A 20 24.90 3.78 0.02
N ASP A 21 23.58 3.98 0.03
CA ASP A 21 22.71 3.66 1.16
C ASP A 21 21.35 3.20 0.60
N ALA A 22 21.32 1.99 0.07
CA ALA A 22 20.15 1.47 -0.62
C ALA A 22 19.07 1.04 0.35
N VAL A 23 17.91 1.68 0.26
CA VAL A 23 16.72 1.36 1.05
C VAL A 23 15.46 1.61 0.21
N MET A 24 14.47 0.75 0.37
CA MET A 24 13.18 0.95 -0.29
C MET A 24 12.50 2.22 0.26
N PRO A 25 12.07 3.16 -0.61
CA PRO A 25 11.32 4.32 -0.14
C PRO A 25 10.07 3.93 0.64
N GLY A 26 9.88 4.51 1.84
CA GLY A 26 8.72 4.21 2.68
C GLY A 26 7.40 4.56 1.99
N CYS A 27 7.39 5.61 1.18
CA CYS A 27 6.20 6.02 0.43
C CYS A 27 5.72 4.95 -0.55
N LEU A 28 6.62 4.14 -1.13
CA LEU A 28 6.25 3.03 -2.01
C LEU A 28 5.54 1.91 -1.24
N GLY A 29 5.98 1.63 -0.01
CA GLY A 29 5.31 0.65 0.83
C GLY A 29 3.90 1.09 1.20
N VAL A 30 3.72 2.35 1.55
CA VAL A 30 2.39 2.90 1.86
C VAL A 30 1.51 2.94 0.62
N ASP A 31 2.07 3.34 -0.53
CA ASP A 31 1.34 3.34 -1.80
C ASP A 31 0.80 1.95 -2.14
N ALA A 32 1.60 0.91 -1.92
CA ALA A 32 1.15 -0.47 -2.13
C ALA A 32 -0.06 -0.81 -1.25
N MET A 33 -0.09 -0.34 -0.01
CA MET A 33 -1.24 -0.55 0.87
C MET A 33 -2.51 0.08 0.30
N TRP A 34 -2.44 1.34 -0.17
CA TRP A 34 -3.58 2.00 -0.82
C TRP A 34 -3.99 1.28 -2.10
N GLN A 35 -3.04 0.82 -2.90
CA GLN A 35 -3.32 0.07 -4.13
C GLN A 35 -4.07 -1.23 -3.84
N LEU A 36 -3.70 -1.94 -2.79
CA LEU A 36 -4.36 -3.18 -2.38
C LEU A 36 -5.83 -2.93 -1.99
N VAL A 37 -6.11 -1.85 -1.27
CA VAL A 37 -7.49 -1.45 -0.96
C VAL A 37 -8.27 -1.16 -2.24
N GLY A 38 -7.69 -0.40 -3.15
CA GLY A 38 -8.32 -0.09 -4.44
C GLY A 38 -8.57 -1.34 -5.28
N PHE A 39 -7.61 -2.25 -5.30
CA PHE A 39 -7.76 -3.54 -5.97
C PHE A 39 -8.95 -4.33 -5.42
N TYR A 40 -9.10 -4.37 -4.10
CA TYR A 40 -10.21 -5.06 -3.46
C TYR A 40 -11.56 -4.45 -3.85
N LEU A 41 -11.66 -3.13 -3.90
CA LEU A 41 -12.87 -2.45 -4.34
C LEU A 41 -13.23 -2.79 -5.79
N GLY A 42 -12.25 -2.87 -6.66
CA GLY A 42 -12.44 -3.29 -8.04
C GLY A 42 -12.92 -4.75 -8.13
N TRP A 43 -12.35 -5.62 -7.31
CA TRP A 43 -12.75 -7.02 -7.22
C TRP A 43 -14.20 -7.19 -6.76
N LEU A 44 -14.70 -6.31 -5.88
CA LEU A 44 -16.09 -6.30 -5.44
C LEU A 44 -17.06 -5.85 -6.54
N GLY A 45 -16.56 -5.39 -7.67
CA GLY A 45 -17.38 -4.94 -8.80
C GLY A 45 -17.40 -3.43 -9.00
N GLY A 46 -16.62 -2.68 -8.21
CA GLY A 46 -16.48 -1.25 -8.40
C GLY A 46 -15.82 -0.91 -9.73
N SER A 47 -16.23 0.18 -10.33
CA SER A 47 -15.66 0.69 -11.58
C SER A 47 -15.10 2.09 -11.38
N GLY A 48 -14.21 2.49 -12.30
CA GLY A 48 -13.57 3.79 -12.24
C GLY A 48 -12.10 3.69 -11.85
N ARG A 49 -11.53 4.84 -11.53
CA ARG A 49 -10.10 4.97 -11.20
C ARG A 49 -9.94 5.12 -9.70
N GLY A 50 -8.99 4.35 -9.15
CA GLY A 50 -8.66 4.43 -7.73
C GLY A 50 -7.87 5.68 -7.38
N ARG A 51 -8.24 6.31 -6.28
CA ARG A 51 -7.51 7.45 -5.72
C ARG A 51 -7.39 7.28 -4.21
N ALA A 52 -6.18 7.51 -3.70
CA ALA A 52 -5.96 7.57 -2.27
C ALA A 52 -6.58 8.85 -1.72
N LEU A 53 -7.39 8.73 -0.69
CA LEU A 53 -8.12 9.85 -0.09
C LEU A 53 -7.52 10.31 1.23
N GLY A 54 -6.83 9.43 1.93
CA GLY A 54 -6.21 9.80 3.19
C GLY A 54 -5.74 8.62 4.00
N ALA A 55 -5.19 8.92 5.17
CA ALA A 55 -4.77 7.96 6.17
C ALA A 55 -4.94 8.59 7.55
N GLY A 56 -5.22 7.77 8.55
CA GLY A 56 -5.29 8.24 9.94
C GLY A 56 -3.89 8.38 10.53
N GLN A 57 -3.15 7.28 10.58
CA GLN A 57 -1.80 7.26 11.15
C GLN A 57 -0.93 6.27 10.40
N ILE A 58 0.30 6.64 10.15
CA ILE A 58 1.30 5.75 9.55
C ILE A 58 2.54 5.77 10.42
N LYS A 59 3.02 4.57 10.79
CA LYS A 59 4.23 4.42 11.58
C LYS A 59 5.26 3.62 10.80
N PHE A 60 6.46 4.17 10.71
CA PHE A 60 7.61 3.50 10.11
C PHE A 60 8.53 3.02 11.23
N LYS A 61 8.64 1.71 11.39
CA LYS A 61 9.39 1.08 12.48
C LYS A 61 10.63 0.33 11.99
N GLY A 62 10.84 0.28 10.70
CA GLY A 62 11.95 -0.43 10.09
C GLY A 62 12.10 -0.07 8.62
N GLN A 63 12.92 -0.82 7.91
CA GLN A 63 13.27 -0.53 6.53
C GLN A 63 13.43 -1.82 5.72
N VAL A 64 13.35 -1.69 4.39
CA VAL A 64 13.59 -2.78 3.45
C VAL A 64 14.91 -2.53 2.76
N LEU A 65 15.83 -3.46 2.87
CA LEU A 65 17.18 -3.41 2.32
C LEU A 65 17.30 -4.40 1.15
N PRO A 66 18.29 -4.22 0.25
CA PRO A 66 18.46 -5.13 -0.89
C PRO A 66 18.72 -6.59 -0.51
N GLN A 67 19.26 -6.86 0.68
CA GLN A 67 19.51 -8.21 1.17
C GLN A 67 18.29 -8.89 1.78
N ASN A 68 17.20 -8.17 2.03
CA ASN A 68 15.93 -8.77 2.46
C ASN A 68 15.33 -9.60 1.33
N LYS A 69 14.45 -10.54 1.66
CA LYS A 69 13.93 -11.51 0.69
C LYS A 69 12.48 -11.28 0.31
N LYS A 70 11.61 -11.00 1.29
CA LYS A 70 10.17 -10.94 1.03
C LYS A 70 9.48 -9.88 1.86
N ILE A 71 8.62 -9.13 1.20
CA ILE A 71 7.68 -8.21 1.84
C ILE A 71 6.32 -8.87 1.88
N THR A 72 5.62 -8.78 3.02
CA THR A 72 4.25 -9.24 3.18
C THR A 72 3.38 -8.08 3.63
N TYR A 73 2.27 -7.86 2.91
CA TYR A 73 1.25 -6.87 3.27
C TYR A 73 0.02 -7.58 3.80
N ASN A 74 -0.47 -7.16 4.95
CA ASN A 74 -1.75 -7.61 5.49
C ASN A 74 -2.70 -6.42 5.55
N VAL A 75 -3.84 -6.52 4.89
CA VAL A 75 -4.82 -5.45 4.78
C VAL A 75 -6.16 -5.94 5.33
N SER A 76 -6.69 -5.23 6.31
CA SER A 76 -7.98 -5.52 6.92
C SER A 76 -8.95 -4.40 6.62
N LEU A 77 -9.99 -4.68 5.84
CA LEU A 77 -11.03 -3.72 5.51
C LEU A 77 -11.93 -3.52 6.72
N SER A 78 -11.96 -2.30 7.26
CA SER A 78 -12.81 -1.95 8.40
C SER A 78 -14.18 -1.42 7.97
N ARG A 79 -14.25 -0.80 6.79
CA ARG A 79 -15.50 -0.27 6.26
C ARG A 79 -15.46 -0.23 4.74
N ILE A 80 -16.57 -0.62 4.11
CA ILE A 80 -16.75 -0.57 2.67
C ILE A 80 -18.09 0.09 2.38
N VAL A 81 -18.07 1.08 1.47
CA VAL A 81 -19.27 1.65 0.89
C VAL A 81 -19.29 1.25 -0.59
N ALA A 82 -20.29 0.48 -0.98
CA ALA A 82 -20.40 -0.08 -2.33
C ALA A 82 -21.78 0.29 -2.91
N ARG A 83 -21.93 1.54 -3.32
CA ARG A 83 -23.16 2.08 -3.90
C ARG A 83 -22.84 2.73 -5.24
N LYS A 84 -23.24 3.99 -5.44
CA LYS A 84 -22.84 4.77 -6.61
C LYS A 84 -21.34 5.07 -6.60
N LEU A 85 -20.78 5.28 -5.43
CA LEU A 85 -19.35 5.46 -5.20
C LEU A 85 -18.85 4.26 -4.39
N TYR A 86 -17.78 3.63 -4.86
CA TYR A 86 -17.07 2.61 -4.08
C TYR A 86 -15.98 3.27 -3.27
N MET A 87 -16.00 3.07 -1.96
CA MET A 87 -14.98 3.59 -1.04
C MET A 87 -14.67 2.54 0.01
N GLY A 88 -13.40 2.42 0.35
CA GLY A 88 -12.93 1.51 1.39
C GLY A 88 -12.06 2.21 2.41
N ILE A 89 -12.18 1.79 3.66
CA ILE A 89 -11.31 2.17 4.76
C ILE A 89 -10.69 0.89 5.32
N ALA A 90 -9.38 0.90 5.49
CA ALA A 90 -8.64 -0.28 5.92
C ALA A 90 -7.51 0.06 6.88
N ASP A 91 -7.14 -0.92 7.68
CA ASP A 91 -5.87 -0.93 8.40
C ASP A 91 -4.92 -1.89 7.69
N ALA A 92 -3.64 -1.59 7.69
CA ALA A 92 -2.65 -2.40 6.99
C ALA A 92 -1.35 -2.49 7.77
N THR A 93 -0.67 -3.62 7.60
CA THR A 93 0.69 -3.81 8.10
C THR A 93 1.60 -4.25 6.97
N MET A 94 2.87 -3.95 7.08
CA MET A 94 3.91 -4.41 6.18
C MET A 94 5.01 -5.07 6.98
N GLU A 95 5.35 -6.30 6.59
CA GLU A 95 6.42 -7.08 7.20
C GLU A 95 7.52 -7.34 6.19
N VAL A 96 8.75 -7.37 6.64
CA VAL A 96 9.88 -7.81 5.84
C VAL A 96 10.53 -9.00 6.54
N ASP A 97 10.61 -10.12 5.84
CA ASP A 97 11.17 -11.38 6.36
C ASP A 97 10.57 -11.78 7.72
N GLY A 98 9.26 -11.56 7.87
CA GLY A 98 8.50 -11.88 9.08
C GLY A 98 8.55 -10.82 10.18
N LYS A 99 9.26 -9.71 9.97
CA LYS A 99 9.35 -8.62 10.96
C LYS A 99 8.44 -7.46 10.57
N LEU A 100 7.57 -7.05 11.50
CA LEU A 100 6.70 -5.88 11.28
C LEU A 100 7.53 -4.60 11.18
N ILE A 101 7.38 -3.86 10.08
CA ILE A 101 8.12 -2.62 9.84
C ILE A 101 7.23 -1.40 9.62
N TYR A 102 6.06 -1.56 9.01
CA TYR A 102 5.12 -0.45 8.79
C TYR A 102 3.74 -0.84 9.31
N ASP A 103 3.03 0.18 9.78
CA ASP A 103 1.71 0.04 10.33
C ASP A 103 0.91 1.29 9.96
N ALA A 104 -0.27 1.08 9.39
CA ALA A 104 -1.12 2.15 8.91
C ALA A 104 -2.56 1.92 9.33
N THR A 105 -3.23 2.98 9.75
CA THR A 105 -4.63 2.93 10.15
C THR A 105 -5.46 3.89 9.31
N ASN A 106 -6.71 3.53 9.08
CA ASN A 106 -7.70 4.35 8.38
C ASN A 106 -7.22 4.81 7.00
N LEU A 107 -6.63 3.91 6.24
CA LEU A 107 -6.32 4.15 4.84
C LEU A 107 -7.63 4.25 4.06
N LYS A 108 -7.83 5.37 3.36
CA LYS A 108 -9.03 5.60 2.55
C LYS A 108 -8.70 5.56 1.07
N VAL A 109 -9.49 4.82 0.33
CA VAL A 109 -9.41 4.77 -1.14
C VAL A 109 -10.83 4.85 -1.70
N GLY A 110 -11.00 5.59 -2.78
CA GLY A 110 -12.23 5.64 -3.53
C GLY A 110 -12.02 5.32 -5.00
N LEU A 111 -13.05 4.80 -5.65
CA LEU A 111 -13.08 4.61 -7.11
C LEU A 111 -13.97 5.69 -7.73
N PHE A 112 -13.43 6.41 -8.69
CA PHE A 112 -14.10 7.54 -9.33
C PHE A 112 -14.19 7.35 -10.83
N THR A 113 -15.35 7.61 -11.40
CA THR A 113 -15.53 7.60 -12.85
C THR A 113 -15.05 8.88 -13.50
N ASP A 114 -15.07 10.00 -12.77
CA ASP A 114 -14.52 11.28 -13.19
C ASP A 114 -13.44 11.73 -12.22
N THR A 115 -12.21 11.82 -12.71
CA THR A 115 -11.04 12.21 -11.92
C THR A 115 -10.50 13.59 -12.31
N SER A 116 -11.26 14.37 -13.06
CA SER A 116 -10.79 15.67 -13.59
C SER A 116 -10.49 16.70 -12.50
N SER A 117 -11.04 16.53 -11.29
CA SER A 117 -10.82 17.43 -10.17
C SER A 117 -9.70 17.01 -9.21
N PHE A 118 -9.03 15.92 -9.52
CA PHE A 118 -7.89 15.44 -8.72
C PHE A 118 -6.56 15.95 -9.25
#